data_b34e722c212823dfeaa00bb596cf6593
#
_entry.id   b34e722c212823dfeaa00bb596cf6593
#
_cell.length_a   1.000
_cell.length_b   1.000
_cell.length_c   1.000
_cell.angle_alpha   90.00
_cell.angle_beta   90.00
_cell.angle_gamma   90.00
#
_symmetry.space_group_name_H-M   'P 1'
#
loop_
_entity.id
_entity.type
_entity.pdbx_description
1 polymer ?
#
loop_
_entity_poly.entity_id
_entity_poly.type
_entity_poly.pdbx_seq_one_letter_code
_entity_poly.pdbx_strand_id
1 'polypeptide(L)'
;MDLEKQPKKDLIINEILVMRSSRHPNIVNYIDSFLHNNDLWVVMEYMEGGSLTDVVTANLMTEGQIAAVSRETAQGLEHLHRHGVIHRDIKSDNVLLSMVGDIKLSESHGI
;
A
#
# COMPACT_ATOMS: atom_id res chain seq x y z
N MET A 1 13.50 -9.45 -1.70
CA MET A 1 14.08 -8.78 -2.89
C MET A 1 15.58 -8.69 -2.70
N ASP A 2 16.34 -8.98 -3.72
CA ASP A 2 17.81 -8.83 -3.68
C ASP A 2 18.18 -7.37 -3.95
N LEU A 3 18.58 -6.66 -2.91
CA LEU A 3 18.86 -5.22 -2.98
C LEU A 3 20.04 -4.91 -3.91
N GLU A 4 21.08 -5.76 -3.90
CA GLU A 4 22.28 -5.53 -4.71
C GLU A 4 22.02 -5.68 -6.21
N LYS A 5 20.97 -6.39 -6.60
CA LYS A 5 20.60 -6.58 -8.00
C LYS A 5 19.61 -5.54 -8.50
N GLN A 6 19.16 -4.65 -7.63
CA GLN A 6 18.21 -3.61 -8.03
C GLN A 6 18.96 -2.43 -8.65
N PRO A 7 18.57 -1.98 -9.84
CA PRO A 7 19.29 -0.90 -10.54
C PRO A 7 19.16 0.46 -9.87
N LYS A 8 18.18 0.64 -9.00
CA LYS A 8 17.93 1.92 -8.33
C LYS A 8 17.85 1.75 -6.83
N LYS A 9 18.90 1.17 -6.26
CA LYS A 9 19.01 0.85 -4.85
C LYS A 9 18.71 2.04 -3.93
N ASP A 10 19.23 3.22 -4.24
CA ASP A 10 19.04 4.41 -3.41
C ASP A 10 17.57 4.86 -3.41
N LEU A 11 16.86 4.70 -4.53
CA LEU A 11 15.45 5.03 -4.63
C LEU A 11 14.61 4.09 -3.76
N ILE A 12 14.95 2.81 -3.74
CA ILE A 12 14.26 1.81 -2.92
C ILE A 12 14.43 2.14 -1.43
N ILE A 13 15.64 2.46 -1.00
CA ILE A 13 15.93 2.84 0.37
C ILE A 13 15.15 4.10 0.73
N ASN A 14 15.10 5.08 -0.15
CA ASN A 14 14.38 6.32 0.07
C ASN A 14 12.87 6.07 0.22
N GLU A 15 12.28 5.22 -0.61
CA GLU A 15 10.87 4.84 -0.51
C GLU A 15 10.56 4.19 0.84
N ILE A 16 11.45 3.33 1.33
CA ILE A 16 11.29 2.68 2.64
C ILE A 16 11.31 3.73 3.75
N LEU A 17 12.20 4.70 3.68
CA LEU A 17 12.26 5.79 4.66
C LEU A 17 10.99 6.61 4.67
N VAL A 18 10.44 6.90 3.49
CA VAL A 18 9.16 7.62 3.37
C VAL A 18 8.02 6.79 3.98
N MET A 19 7.93 5.51 3.65
CA MET A 19 6.90 4.63 4.21
C MET A 19 6.99 4.55 5.73
N ARG A 20 8.19 4.46 6.27
CA ARG A 20 8.40 4.36 7.71
C ARG A 20 7.92 5.61 8.45
N SER A 21 8.04 6.77 7.84
CA SER A 21 7.63 8.03 8.43
C SER A 21 6.18 8.41 8.12
N SER A 22 5.57 7.78 7.14
CA SER A 22 4.25 8.15 6.64
C SER A 22 3.19 7.18 7.20
N ARG A 23 2.57 7.56 8.31
CA ARG A 23 1.54 6.77 8.96
C ARG A 23 0.17 7.39 8.76
N HIS A 24 -0.78 6.59 8.28
CA HIS A 24 -2.14 7.04 8.02
C HIS A 24 -3.10 5.85 8.05
N PRO A 25 -4.36 6.05 8.51
CA PRO A 25 -5.35 4.96 8.56
C PRO A 25 -5.67 4.34 7.21
N ASN A 26 -5.46 5.06 6.10
CA ASN A 26 -5.78 4.57 4.76
C ASN A 26 -4.54 4.19 3.94
N ILE A 27 -3.42 4.00 4.59
CA ILE A 27 -2.19 3.53 3.98
C ILE A 27 -1.77 2.24 4.70
N VAL A 28 -1.40 1.22 3.93
CA VAL A 28 -0.82 -0.01 4.49
C VAL A 28 0.48 0.39 5.16
N ASN A 29 0.54 0.25 6.48
CA ASN A 29 1.66 0.79 7.25
C ASN A 29 2.86 -0.15 7.22
N TYR A 30 4.04 0.47 7.13
CA TYR A 30 5.31 -0.20 7.28
C TYR A 30 5.51 -0.61 8.74
N ILE A 31 5.97 -1.83 8.96
CA ILE A 31 6.28 -2.34 10.30
C ILE A 31 7.79 -2.36 10.51
N ASP A 32 8.52 -3.03 9.63
CA ASP A 32 9.97 -3.16 9.75
C ASP A 32 10.60 -3.57 8.43
N SER A 33 11.92 -3.48 8.35
CA SER A 33 12.68 -4.01 7.22
C SER A 33 14.03 -4.51 7.70
N PHE A 34 14.62 -5.46 6.98
CA PHE A 34 15.94 -5.98 7.29
C PHE A 34 16.56 -6.62 6.05
N LEU A 35 17.89 -6.68 6.08
CA LEU A 35 18.68 -7.36 5.07
C LEU A 35 19.09 -8.73 5.56
N HIS A 36 18.95 -9.73 4.69
CA HIS A 36 19.41 -11.09 4.97
C HIS A 36 19.92 -11.70 3.67
N ASN A 37 21.18 -12.09 3.64
CA ASN A 37 21.84 -12.67 2.45
C ASN A 37 21.65 -11.81 1.19
N ASN A 38 21.83 -10.49 1.32
CA ASN A 38 21.64 -9.50 0.26
C ASN A 38 20.19 -9.30 -0.21
N ASP A 39 19.24 -9.98 0.44
CA ASP A 39 17.83 -9.75 0.17
C ASP A 39 17.26 -8.73 1.16
N LEU A 40 16.48 -7.81 0.63
CA LEU A 40 15.75 -6.86 1.45
C LEU A 40 14.35 -7.40 1.74
N TRP A 41 14.06 -7.54 3.03
CA TRP A 41 12.74 -7.96 3.51
C TRP A 41 12.02 -6.77 4.10
N VAL A 42 10.82 -6.49 3.60
CA VAL A 42 9.99 -5.41 4.12
C VAL A 42 8.74 -6.03 4.73
N VAL A 43 8.52 -5.74 6.01
CA VAL A 43 7.36 -6.24 6.75
C VAL A 43 6.32 -5.14 6.81
N MET A 44 5.14 -5.41 6.26
CA MET A 44 4.02 -4.49 6.22
C MET A 44 2.85 -5.08 7.03
N GLU A 45 1.90 -4.24 7.42
CA GLU A 45 0.70 -4.77 8.05
C GLU A 45 -0.07 -5.67 7.07
N TYR A 46 -0.70 -6.70 7.61
CA TYR A 46 -1.42 -7.67 6.80
C TYR A 46 -2.89 -7.27 6.67
N MET A 47 -3.38 -7.22 5.43
CA MET A 47 -4.78 -6.91 5.14
C MET A 47 -5.49 -8.20 4.69
N GLU A 48 -6.10 -8.88 5.64
CA GLU A 48 -6.63 -10.24 5.47
C GLU A 48 -7.86 -10.34 4.58
N GLY A 49 -8.53 -9.22 4.32
CA GLY A 49 -9.69 -9.19 3.42
C GLY A 49 -9.33 -9.23 1.93
N GLY A 50 -8.03 -9.13 1.62
CA GLY A 50 -7.56 -9.14 0.24
C GLY A 50 -7.70 -7.81 -0.46
N SER A 51 -7.55 -7.82 -1.79
CA SER A 51 -7.63 -6.60 -2.59
C SER A 51 -9.07 -6.30 -3.01
N LEU A 52 -9.29 -5.06 -3.43
CA LEU A 52 -10.59 -4.65 -3.99
C LEU A 52 -10.93 -5.47 -5.24
N THR A 53 -9.93 -5.87 -6.03
CA THR A 53 -10.14 -6.75 -7.18
C THR A 53 -10.82 -8.06 -6.77
N ASP A 54 -10.37 -8.67 -5.68
CA ASP A 54 -10.96 -9.91 -5.18
C ASP A 54 -12.42 -9.71 -4.78
N VAL A 55 -12.72 -8.58 -4.15
CA VAL A 55 -14.06 -8.27 -3.69
C VAL A 55 -15.02 -8.05 -4.86
N VAL A 56 -14.63 -7.22 -5.84
CA VAL A 56 -15.51 -6.91 -6.97
C VAL A 56 -15.69 -8.10 -7.92
N THR A 57 -14.74 -9.01 -7.93
CA THR A 57 -14.85 -10.24 -8.73
C THR A 57 -15.86 -11.21 -8.11
N ALA A 58 -15.94 -11.25 -6.78
CA ALA A 58 -16.81 -12.17 -6.06
C ALA A 58 -18.21 -11.61 -5.80
N ASN A 59 -18.37 -10.29 -5.69
CA ASN A 59 -19.61 -9.66 -5.24
C ASN A 59 -19.87 -8.35 -5.98
N LEU A 60 -21.17 -7.97 -6.01
CA LEU A 60 -21.56 -6.63 -6.44
C LEU A 60 -21.48 -5.69 -5.24
N MET A 61 -20.95 -4.49 -5.47
CA MET A 61 -20.88 -3.47 -4.44
C MET A 61 -22.05 -2.50 -4.57
N THR A 62 -22.61 -2.10 -3.44
CA THR A 62 -23.62 -1.04 -3.41
C THR A 62 -22.97 0.32 -3.67
N GLU A 63 -23.79 1.32 -4.05
CA GLU A 63 -23.30 2.69 -4.23
C GLU A 63 -22.67 3.23 -2.95
N GLY A 64 -23.25 2.92 -1.79
CA GLY A 64 -22.68 3.32 -0.50
C GLY A 64 -21.32 2.72 -0.23
N GLN A 65 -21.12 1.46 -0.58
CA GLN A 65 -19.84 0.79 -0.43
C GLN A 65 -18.80 1.39 -1.38
N ILE A 66 -19.18 1.65 -2.63
CA ILE A 66 -18.30 2.30 -3.60
C ILE A 66 -17.90 3.69 -3.12
N ALA A 67 -18.83 4.45 -2.59
CA ALA A 67 -18.55 5.78 -2.05
C ALA A 67 -17.57 5.72 -0.87
N ALA A 68 -17.75 4.76 0.03
CA ALA A 68 -16.86 4.59 1.18
C ALA A 68 -15.44 4.23 0.73
N VAL A 69 -15.29 3.30 -0.21
CA VAL A 69 -13.99 2.91 -0.75
C VAL A 69 -13.32 4.10 -1.43
N SER A 70 -14.07 4.85 -2.24
CA SER A 70 -13.55 6.02 -2.95
C SER A 70 -13.05 7.09 -1.98
N ARG A 71 -13.83 7.36 -0.92
CA ARG A 71 -13.46 8.35 0.10
C ARG A 71 -12.19 7.95 0.83
N GLU A 72 -12.12 6.70 1.28
CA GLU A 72 -10.96 6.22 2.04
C GLU A 72 -9.71 6.18 1.16
N THR A 73 -9.84 5.78 -0.09
CA THR A 73 -8.74 5.80 -1.05
C THR A 73 -8.25 7.21 -1.30
N ALA A 74 -9.18 8.16 -1.48
CA ALA A 74 -8.82 9.56 -1.70
C ALA A 74 -8.09 10.16 -0.49
N GLN A 75 -8.49 9.79 0.72
CA GLN A 75 -7.80 10.23 1.94
C GLN A 75 -6.37 9.72 1.98
N GLY A 76 -6.15 8.45 1.62
CA GLY A 76 -4.81 7.89 1.55
C GLY A 76 -3.94 8.58 0.51
N LEU A 77 -4.51 8.86 -0.67
CA LEU A 77 -3.80 9.58 -1.73
C LEU A 77 -3.45 10.99 -1.31
N GLU A 78 -4.38 11.70 -0.67
CA GLU A 78 -4.11 13.05 -0.17
C GLU A 78 -2.94 13.04 0.81
N HIS A 79 -2.92 12.06 1.72
CA HIS A 79 -1.84 11.92 2.68
C HIS A 79 -0.49 11.75 1.97
N LEU A 80 -0.42 10.85 0.99
CA LEU A 80 0.80 10.60 0.22
C LEU A 80 1.25 11.87 -0.52
N HIS A 81 0.33 12.54 -1.21
CA HIS A 81 0.65 13.75 -1.96
C HIS A 81 1.15 14.86 -1.04
N ARG A 82 0.57 15.00 0.14
CA ARG A 82 0.98 16.00 1.11
C ARG A 82 2.41 15.76 1.60
N HIS A 83 2.86 14.52 1.58
CA HIS A 83 4.21 14.12 1.98
C HIS A 83 5.16 13.98 0.78
N GLY A 84 4.78 14.49 -0.37
CA GLY A 84 5.62 14.50 -1.56
C GLY A 84 5.70 13.16 -2.30
N VAL A 85 4.81 12.23 -1.99
CA VAL A 85 4.78 10.92 -2.65
C VAL A 85 3.67 10.89 -3.67
N ILE A 86 3.99 10.53 -4.91
CA ILE A 86 3.02 10.35 -5.97
C ILE A 86 2.84 8.85 -6.20
N HIS A 87 1.61 8.38 -5.96
CA HIS A 87 1.28 6.98 -6.26
C HIS A 87 1.06 6.87 -7.77
N ARG A 88 1.82 6.01 -8.43
CA ARG A 88 1.81 5.90 -9.89
C ARG A 88 0.98 4.75 -10.43
N ASP A 89 0.36 3.98 -9.54
CA ASP A 89 -0.31 2.74 -9.94
C ASP A 89 -1.59 2.54 -9.14
N ILE A 90 -2.52 3.49 -9.29
CA ILE A 90 -3.82 3.41 -8.63
C ILE A 90 -4.70 2.44 -9.40
N LYS A 91 -5.00 1.32 -8.77
CA LYS A 91 -5.91 0.30 -9.32
C LYS A 91 -6.46 -0.55 -8.18
N SER A 92 -7.50 -1.32 -8.46
CA SER A 92 -8.17 -2.12 -7.44
C SER A 92 -7.26 -3.17 -6.78
N ASP A 93 -6.20 -3.60 -7.45
CA ASP A 93 -5.22 -4.53 -6.88
C ASP A 93 -4.44 -3.91 -5.72
N ASN A 94 -4.33 -2.58 -5.68
CA ASN A 94 -3.58 -1.84 -4.68
C ASN A 94 -4.46 -1.22 -3.59
N VAL A 95 -5.75 -1.49 -3.62
CA VAL A 95 -6.68 -1.11 -2.55
C VAL A 95 -6.97 -2.37 -1.74
N LEU A 96 -6.53 -2.41 -0.49
CA LEU A 96 -6.60 -3.58 0.36
C LEU A 96 -7.63 -3.39 1.46
N LEU A 97 -8.25 -4.50 1.88
CA LEU A 97 -9.32 -4.50 2.87
C LEU A 97 -8.97 -5.41 4.04
N SER A 98 -9.37 -4.98 5.24
CA SER A 98 -9.36 -5.86 6.41
C SER A 98 -10.72 -6.52 6.57
N MET A 99 -10.80 -7.55 7.39
CA MET A 99 -12.06 -8.23 7.69
C MET A 99 -13.01 -7.37 8.52
N VAL A 100 -12.50 -6.30 9.13
CA VAL A 100 -13.33 -5.37 9.93
C VAL A 100 -13.72 -4.12 9.14
N GLY A 101 -13.43 -4.06 7.85
CA GLY A 101 -13.88 -2.98 6.98
C GLY A 101 -12.90 -1.84 6.79
N ASP A 102 -11.66 -1.96 7.23
CA ASP A 102 -10.64 -0.96 6.95
C ASP A 102 -10.23 -1.02 5.48
N ILE A 103 -10.01 0.14 4.90
CA ILE A 103 -9.61 0.29 3.50
C ILE A 103 -8.28 1.02 3.47
N LYS A 104 -7.28 0.40 2.86
CA LYS A 104 -5.92 0.95 2.83
C LYS A 104 -5.31 0.82 1.45
N LEU A 105 -4.62 1.86 1.04
CA LEU A 105 -3.89 1.91 -0.21
C LEU A 105 -2.50 1.35 0.00
N SER A 106 -2.08 0.43 -0.87
CA SER A 106 -0.73 -0.11 -0.81
C SER A 106 0.20 0.61 -1.78
N GLU A 107 1.46 0.71 -1.37
CA GLU A 107 2.54 1.10 -2.27
C GLU A 107 2.85 -0.09 -3.16
N SER A 108 2.85 0.12 -4.47
CA SER A 108 2.87 -0.99 -5.42
C SER A 108 4.20 -1.26 -6.09
N HIS A 109 5.27 -0.63 -5.69
CA HIS A 109 6.49 -0.65 -6.49
C HIS A 109 7.45 -1.78 -6.16
N GLY A 110 6.98 -3.01 -6.27
CA GLY A 110 7.87 -4.14 -6.27
C GLY A 110 8.71 -4.32 -5.01
N ILE A 111 8.20 -3.84 -3.91
CA ILE A 111 8.83 -4.08 -2.63
C ILE A 111 8.27 -5.36 -2.03
#